data_587f8a794e0f3cc0be107544fefdf482
#
_entry.id   587f8a794e0f3cc0be107544fefdf482
#
_cell.length_a   1.000
_cell.length_b   1.000
_cell.length_c   1.000
_cell.angle_alpha   90.00
_cell.angle_beta   90.00
_cell.angle_gamma   90.00
#
_symmetry.space_group_name_H-M   'P 1'
#
loop_
_entity.id
_entity.type
_entity.pdbx_description
1 polymer ?
#
loop_
_entity_poly.entity_id
_entity_poly.type
_entity_poly.pdbx_seq_one_letter_code
_entity_poly.pdbx_strand_id
1 'polypeptide(L)' 'MKGDPEERAVAVGRYIVQNHATVRRAAAVFGISKSTVWKDHARLRSRNPGLWAQVRAVMRKNKA' A
#
# COMPACT_ATOMS: atom_id res chain seq x y z
N MET A 1 2.58 9.72 -15.88
CA MET A 1 2.90 8.95 -16.08
C MET A 1 2.20 8.24 -15.93
N LYS A 2 2.08 7.68 -16.16
CA LYS A 2 1.48 6.91 -16.15
C LYS A 2 1.88 5.98 -15.50
N GLY A 3 1.79 5.76 -14.63
CA GLY A 3 2.33 4.74 -13.89
C GLY A 3 1.72 3.45 -14.14
N ASP A 4 2.54 2.47 -14.10
CA ASP A 4 2.13 1.12 -14.13
C ASP A 4 1.41 0.84 -12.80
N PRO A 5 0.21 0.27 -12.82
CA PRO A 5 -0.47 -0.07 -11.57
C PRO A 5 0.36 -0.94 -10.64
N GLU A 6 1.17 -1.83 -11.18
CA GLU A 6 2.02 -2.66 -10.34
C GLU A 6 3.11 -1.86 -9.67
N GLU A 7 3.69 -0.91 -10.40
CA GLU A 7 4.70 -0.03 -9.80
C GLU A 7 4.10 0.81 -8.71
N ARG A 8 2.89 1.33 -8.95
CA ARG A 8 2.23 2.11 -7.91
C ARG A 8 1.94 1.26 -6.69
N ALA A 9 1.49 0.03 -6.90
CA ALA A 9 1.20 -0.85 -5.78
C ALA A 9 2.45 -1.08 -4.93
N VAL A 10 3.58 -1.30 -5.56
CA VAL A 10 4.84 -1.49 -4.85
C VAL A 10 5.23 -0.21 -4.11
N ALA A 11 5.11 0.93 -4.77
CA ALA A 11 5.47 2.21 -4.15
C ALA A 11 4.59 2.48 -2.93
N VAL A 12 3.29 2.26 -3.05
CA VAL A 12 2.36 2.45 -1.94
C VAL A 12 2.72 1.52 -0.79
N GLY A 13 2.99 0.26 -1.11
CA GLY A 13 3.35 -0.71 -0.09
C GLY A 13 4.62 -0.35 0.64
N ARG A 14 5.64 0.04 -0.10
CA ARG A 14 6.90 0.44 0.52
C ARG A 14 6.74 1.66 1.41
N TYR A 15 5.95 2.63 0.95
CA TYR A 15 5.70 3.81 1.74
C TYR A 15 5.07 3.44 3.08
N ILE A 16 4.06 2.58 3.03
CA ILE A 16 3.37 2.17 4.24
C ILE A 16 4.34 1.47 5.21
N VAL A 17 5.16 0.57 4.69
CA VAL A 17 6.09 -0.17 5.53
C VAL A 17 7.16 0.75 6.12
N GLN A 18 7.76 1.60 5.29
CA GLN A 18 8.85 2.44 5.74
C GLN A 18 8.42 3.50 6.74
N ASN A 19 7.19 3.97 6.61
CA ASN A 19 6.70 5.06 7.46
C ASN A 19 5.65 4.60 8.46
N HIS A 20 5.35 3.31 8.49
CA HIS A 20 4.27 2.79 9.34
C HIS A 20 3.00 3.59 9.11
N ALA A 21 2.72 3.88 7.84
CA ALA A 21 1.63 4.77 7.48
C ALA A 21 0.30 4.03 7.48
N THR A 22 -0.76 4.80 7.70
CA THR A 22 -2.12 4.28 7.60
C THR A 22 -2.57 4.31 6.15
N VAL A 23 -3.66 3.60 5.85
CA VAL A 23 -4.25 3.63 4.52
C VAL A 23 -4.63 5.06 4.14
N ARG A 24 -5.21 5.80 5.10
CA ARG A 24 -5.59 7.18 4.86
C ARG A 24 -4.39 8.03 4.48
N ARG A 25 -3.30 7.87 5.20
CA ARG A 25 -2.09 8.65 4.93
C ARG A 25 -1.53 8.32 3.56
N ALA A 26 -1.44 7.03 3.25
CA ALA A 26 -0.94 6.61 1.95
C ALA A 26 -1.80 7.14 0.83
N ALA A 27 -3.11 7.10 1.00
CA ALA A 27 -4.03 7.63 0.00
C ALA A 27 -3.77 9.11 -0.24
N ALA A 28 -3.58 9.87 0.82
CA ALA A 28 -3.31 11.31 0.71
C ALA A 28 -1.99 11.57 0.00
N VAL A 29 -0.95 10.84 0.38
CA VAL A 29 0.38 11.06 -0.19
C VAL A 29 0.42 10.74 -1.68
N PHE A 30 -0.29 9.69 -2.07
CA PHE A 30 -0.28 9.28 -3.47
C PHE A 30 -1.40 9.88 -4.28
N GLY A 31 -2.28 10.67 -3.66
CA GLY A 31 -3.36 11.31 -4.37
C GLY A 31 -4.39 10.33 -4.91
N ILE A 32 -4.65 9.27 -4.18
CA ILE A 32 -5.61 8.24 -4.59
C ILE A 32 -6.59 8.00 -3.46
N SER A 33 -7.65 7.27 -3.76
CA SER A 33 -8.65 6.96 -2.75
C SER A 33 -8.18 5.81 -1.85
N LYS A 34 -8.81 5.67 -0.69
CA LYS A 34 -8.53 4.55 0.18
C LYS A 34 -8.86 3.23 -0.50
N SER A 35 -9.93 3.21 -1.29
CA SER A 35 -10.28 2.03 -2.05
C SER A 35 -9.15 1.61 -2.97
N THR A 36 -8.50 2.57 -3.60
CA THR A 36 -7.40 2.29 -4.50
C THR A 36 -6.21 1.73 -3.73
N VAL A 37 -5.94 2.26 -2.53
CA VAL A 37 -4.87 1.72 -1.70
C VAL A 37 -5.14 0.24 -1.40
N TRP A 38 -6.37 -0.10 -1.04
CA TRP A 38 -6.72 -1.49 -0.77
C TRP A 38 -6.59 -2.38 -1.99
N LYS A 39 -6.96 -1.85 -3.16
CA LYS A 39 -6.81 -2.60 -4.41
C LYS A 39 -5.33 -2.85 -4.71
N ASP A 40 -4.49 -1.83 -4.50
CA ASP A 40 -3.07 -1.99 -4.72
C ASP A 40 -2.48 -2.99 -3.73
N HIS A 41 -2.92 -2.95 -2.49
CA HIS A 41 -2.47 -3.91 -1.49
C HIS A 41 -2.86 -5.34 -1.91
N ALA A 42 -4.09 -5.51 -2.37
CA ALA A 42 -4.53 -6.83 -2.82
C ALA A 42 -3.71 -7.32 -4.01
N ARG A 43 -3.32 -6.40 -4.89
CA ARG A 43 -2.50 -6.74 -6.04
C ARG A 43 -1.13 -7.26 -5.61
N LEU A 44 -0.58 -6.70 -4.53
CA LEU A 44 0.71 -7.16 -4.03
C LEU A 44 0.70 -8.61 -3.60
N ARG A 45 -0.44 -9.09 -3.16
CA ARG A 45 -0.52 -10.47 -2.66
C ARG A 45 0.00 -11.47 -3.69
N SER A 46 -0.31 -11.26 -4.96
CA SER A 46 0.16 -12.18 -5.99
C SER A 46 1.46 -11.73 -6.63
N ARG A 47 1.75 -10.41 -6.60
CA ARG A 47 2.95 -9.91 -7.26
C ARG A 47 4.16 -9.87 -6.37
N ASN A 48 3.96 -9.53 -5.11
CA ASN A 48 5.07 -9.42 -4.17
C ASN A 48 4.56 -9.82 -2.79
N PRO A 49 4.38 -11.13 -2.55
CA PRO A 49 3.79 -11.59 -1.29
C PRO A 49 4.60 -11.18 -0.06
N GLY A 50 5.92 -11.04 -0.20
CA GLY A 50 6.74 -10.59 0.92
C GLY A 50 6.36 -9.18 1.35
N LEU A 51 6.25 -8.28 0.38
CA LEU A 51 5.87 -6.91 0.68
C LEU A 51 4.42 -6.86 1.15
N TRP A 52 3.55 -7.65 0.54
CA TRP A 52 2.16 -7.72 0.97
C TRP A 52 2.05 -8.05 2.45
N ALA A 53 2.83 -9.04 2.89
CA ALA A 53 2.79 -9.44 4.29
C ALA A 53 3.30 -8.33 5.20
N GLN A 54 4.33 -7.62 4.80
CA GLN A 54 4.85 -6.51 5.57
C GLN A 54 3.83 -5.38 5.69
N VAL A 55 3.18 -5.05 4.58
CA VAL A 55 2.15 -4.02 4.59
C VAL A 55 1.00 -4.43 5.50
N ARG A 56 0.61 -5.68 5.41
CA ARG A 56 -0.49 -6.16 6.24
C ARG A 56 -0.15 -6.04 7.72
N ALA A 57 1.08 -6.37 8.08
CA ALA A 57 1.51 -6.28 9.48
C ALA A 57 1.42 -4.83 9.98
N VAL A 58 1.85 -3.88 9.15
CA VAL A 58 1.78 -2.47 9.52
C VAL A 58 0.33 -2.02 9.66
N MET A 59 -0.52 -2.41 8.71
CA MET A 59 -1.92 -2.02 8.76
C MET A 59 -2.60 -2.56 10.01
N ARG A 60 -2.26 -3.76 10.41
CA ARG A 60 -2.84 -4.34 11.61
C ARG A 60 -2.41 -3.57 12.86
N LYS A 61 -1.15 -3.14 12.90
CA LYS A 61 -0.67 -2.36 14.03
C LYS A 61 -1.32 -1.00 14.10
N ASN A 62 -1.63 -0.42 12.95
CA ASN A 62 -2.23 0.91 12.90
C ASN A 62 -3.73 0.89 13.06
N LYS A 63 -4.29 -0.27 13.25
CA LYS A 63 -5.72 -0.34 13.45
C LYS A 63 -6.05 0.20 14.81
N ALA A 64 -6.85 1.20 14.84
CA ALA A 64 -7.16 1.85 16.12
C ALA A 64 -8.21 1.11 16.87
#